data_a06b017335e4d8f7f80a3fbfad310bf0
#
_entry.id   a06b017335e4d8f7f80a3fbfad310bf0
#
_cell.length_a   1.000
_cell.length_b   1.000
_cell.length_c   1.000
_cell.angle_alpha   90.00
_cell.angle_beta   90.00
_cell.angle_gamma   90.00
#
_symmetry.space_group_name_H-M   'P 1'
#
loop_
_entity.id
_entity.type
_entity.pdbx_description
1 polymer ?
#
loop_
_entity_poly.entity_id
_entity_poly.type
_entity_poly.pdbx_seq_one_letter_code
_entity_poly.pdbx_strand_id
1 'polypeptide(L)'
;MAKIILTKIQEKSHSFTIIFIAMEKATHPITVFTPKDADRFLEEHREKTGSIEAILLKNDLSLFVTNLKAGRVILSNGSVSILATLNKAKCENTHICSPYNAYITYAKAYADHFNSLWAKLLIITFTKMFGKLFQWTKIDKIIQLNNTISTINLHSTDLSALIPDIVLKLKKRYPKYTIMVPRLNQIMDSTLFTALKNGGFVLIPTKMVHIYDPEDNYLSKRNVKADLSLLKKRPYQIVYHDELSSEDIKRIRELYEMLFIKKHSRYAPDLTIHYFQQCYQHRWFEFIALRNQSGII
;
A
#
# COMPACT_ATOMS: atom_id res chain seq x y z
N MET A 1 -29.59 3.97 5.02
CA MET A 1 -29.19 3.72 6.41
C MET A 1 -28.71 2.29 6.52
N ALA A 2 -27.41 2.06 6.57
CA ALA A 2 -26.85 0.75 6.90
C ALA A 2 -25.96 0.96 8.14
N LYS A 3 -26.49 0.60 9.30
CA LYS A 3 -25.77 0.52 10.56
C LYS A 3 -24.96 -0.78 10.55
N ILE A 4 -23.66 -0.70 10.32
CA ILE A 4 -22.78 -1.86 10.49
C ILE A 4 -22.45 -1.95 11.97
N ILE A 5 -22.88 -3.06 12.59
CA ILE A 5 -22.66 -3.40 14.00
C ILE A 5 -21.21 -3.91 14.12
N LEU A 6 -20.41 -3.22 14.90
CA LEU A 6 -19.06 -3.65 15.28
C LEU A 6 -19.10 -4.46 16.57
N THR A 7 -18.82 -5.74 16.48
CA THR A 7 -18.57 -6.60 17.63
C THR A 7 -17.15 -6.42 18.16
N LYS A 8 -17.03 -6.34 19.47
CA LYS A 8 -15.78 -6.26 20.24
C LYS A 8 -14.85 -7.42 19.86
N ILE A 9 -13.65 -7.14 19.38
CA ILE A 9 -12.64 -8.14 19.07
C ILE A 9 -11.43 -7.90 19.97
N GLN A 10 -11.00 -9.00 20.61
CA GLN A 10 -9.82 -9.10 21.46
C GLN A 10 -8.51 -8.71 20.72
N GLU A 11 -7.54 -8.27 21.50
CA GLU A 11 -6.22 -7.76 21.12
C GLU A 11 -5.42 -8.69 20.18
N LYS A 12 -5.64 -8.52 18.90
CA LYS A 12 -4.69 -8.92 17.84
C LYS A 12 -4.59 -7.73 16.91
N SER A 13 -3.35 -7.28 16.65
CA SER A 13 -3.11 -6.13 15.77
C SER A 13 -3.69 -6.38 14.38
N HIS A 14 -4.59 -5.51 13.93
CA HIS A 14 -5.20 -5.55 12.62
C HIS A 14 -4.76 -4.32 11.80
N SER A 15 -4.50 -4.52 10.52
CA SER A 15 -4.36 -3.41 9.57
C SER A 15 -5.74 -2.93 9.15
N PHE A 16 -6.00 -1.62 9.24
CA PHE A 16 -7.29 -1.01 8.95
C PHE A 16 -7.25 -0.14 7.70
N THR A 17 -8.38 -0.06 7.03
CA THR A 17 -8.67 0.92 5.99
C THR A 17 -9.82 1.80 6.46
N ILE A 18 -9.72 3.11 6.31
CA ILE A 18 -10.66 4.06 6.93
C ILE A 18 -11.35 4.92 5.87
N ILE A 19 -12.68 5.11 6.01
CA ILE A 19 -13.54 5.92 5.14
C ILE A 19 -14.20 7.04 5.94
N PHE A 20 -14.14 8.27 5.45
CA PHE A 20 -14.52 9.51 6.15
C PHE A 20 -16.01 9.91 6.05
N ILE A 21 -16.56 10.56 7.07
CA ILE A 21 -17.97 11.01 7.11
C ILE A 21 -18.19 12.54 7.35
N ALA A 22 -17.46 13.28 8.20
CA ALA A 22 -17.57 14.75 8.34
C ALA A 22 -16.49 15.45 9.21
N MET A 23 -16.09 16.70 8.85
CA MET A 23 -15.30 17.63 9.69
C MET A 23 -15.52 19.11 9.33
N GLU A 24 -15.40 20.05 10.29
CA GLU A 24 -15.93 21.43 10.14
C GLU A 24 -14.96 22.61 9.97
N LYS A 25 -13.67 22.56 10.29
CA LYS A 25 -12.75 23.72 10.09
C LYS A 25 -11.30 23.36 9.77
N ALA A 26 -10.72 24.06 8.80
CA ALA A 26 -9.31 23.96 8.40
C ALA A 26 -8.42 24.90 9.24
N THR A 27 -7.25 24.42 9.67
CA THR A 27 -6.25 25.18 10.43
C THR A 27 -4.93 25.38 9.68
N HIS A 28 -4.63 24.54 8.69
CA HIS A 28 -3.41 24.60 7.89
C HIS A 28 -3.72 24.66 6.39
N PRO A 29 -3.11 25.58 5.64
CA PRO A 29 -3.33 25.67 4.20
C PRO A 29 -2.70 24.47 3.49
N ILE A 30 -3.52 23.69 2.81
CA ILE A 30 -3.06 22.55 1.99
C ILE A 30 -2.99 22.96 0.53
N THR A 31 -1.81 22.83 -0.07
CA THR A 31 -1.57 22.93 -1.51
C THR A 31 -1.70 21.57 -2.16
N VAL A 32 -2.34 21.51 -3.34
CA VAL A 32 -2.50 20.29 -4.12
C VAL A 32 -1.67 20.42 -5.38
N PHE A 33 -0.61 19.64 -5.49
CA PHE A 33 0.23 19.56 -6.66
C PHE A 33 -0.21 18.39 -7.53
N THR A 34 -0.46 18.67 -8.80
CA THR A 34 -0.75 17.67 -9.85
C THR A 34 0.53 17.38 -10.64
N PRO A 35 0.55 16.37 -11.54
CA PRO A 35 1.69 16.13 -12.42
C PRO A 35 2.13 17.36 -13.24
N LYS A 36 1.21 18.27 -13.54
CA LYS A 36 1.52 19.55 -14.22
C LYS A 36 2.28 20.52 -13.32
N ASP A 37 2.17 20.36 -12.04
CA ASP A 37 2.81 21.20 -11.01
C ASP A 37 4.12 20.57 -10.48
N ALA A 38 4.63 19.49 -11.12
CA ALA A 38 5.75 18.73 -10.58
C ALA A 38 7.03 19.56 -10.45
N ASP A 39 7.34 20.39 -11.44
CA ASP A 39 8.54 21.23 -11.38
C ASP A 39 8.39 22.31 -10.29
N ARG A 40 7.22 22.94 -10.15
CA ARG A 40 6.92 23.87 -9.06
C ARG A 40 7.04 23.17 -7.70
N PHE A 41 6.54 21.94 -7.55
CA PHE A 41 6.71 21.17 -6.32
C PHE A 41 8.18 20.97 -5.96
N LEU A 42 9.03 20.63 -6.94
CA LEU A 42 10.47 20.44 -6.74
C LEU A 42 11.21 21.75 -6.43
N GLU A 43 10.77 22.87 -7.01
CA GLU A 43 11.31 24.18 -6.67
C GLU A 43 11.01 24.59 -5.23
N GLU A 44 9.76 24.35 -4.78
CA GLU A 44 9.31 24.65 -3.41
C GLU A 44 9.85 23.66 -2.35
N HIS A 45 10.24 22.43 -2.77
CA HIS A 45 10.63 21.32 -1.88
C HIS A 45 11.91 20.63 -2.41
N ARG A 46 13.00 21.37 -2.56
CA ARG A 46 14.25 20.87 -3.15
C ARG A 46 14.85 19.69 -2.41
N GLU A 47 14.67 19.63 -1.09
CA GLU A 47 15.09 18.53 -0.23
C GLU A 47 14.39 17.20 -0.54
N LYS A 48 13.27 17.25 -1.27
CA LYS A 48 12.48 16.06 -1.64
C LYS A 48 12.73 15.55 -3.05
N THR A 49 13.73 16.08 -3.76
CA THR A 49 13.98 15.73 -5.18
C THR A 49 14.13 14.24 -5.45
N GLY A 50 14.76 13.48 -4.52
CA GLY A 50 14.90 12.03 -4.60
C GLY A 50 13.80 11.24 -3.90
N SER A 51 12.79 11.91 -3.34
CA SER A 51 11.70 11.21 -2.64
C SER A 51 10.80 10.45 -3.60
N ILE A 52 10.21 9.36 -3.09
CA ILE A 52 9.29 8.54 -3.87
C ILE A 52 8.08 9.36 -4.36
N GLU A 53 7.58 10.28 -3.54
CA GLU A 53 6.44 11.14 -3.87
C GLU A 53 6.77 12.05 -5.05
N ALA A 54 7.93 12.71 -5.02
CA ALA A 54 8.35 13.64 -6.06
C ALA A 54 8.57 12.92 -7.40
N ILE A 55 9.24 11.77 -7.35
CA ILE A 55 9.53 10.97 -8.55
C ILE A 55 8.23 10.42 -9.15
N LEU A 56 7.32 9.90 -8.32
CA LEU A 56 6.03 9.42 -8.78
C LEU A 56 5.11 10.57 -9.26
N LEU A 57 5.22 11.78 -8.71
CA LEU A 57 4.47 12.92 -9.22
C LEU A 57 4.93 13.31 -10.62
N LYS A 58 6.24 13.39 -10.84
CA LYS A 58 6.83 13.88 -12.09
C LYS A 58 6.65 12.90 -13.26
N ASN A 59 6.82 11.61 -13.02
CA ASN A 59 6.89 10.60 -14.08
C ASN A 59 5.55 9.85 -14.26
N ASP A 60 5.33 9.25 -15.43
CA ASP A 60 4.17 8.39 -15.66
C ASP A 60 4.26 7.14 -14.76
N LEU A 61 3.15 6.81 -14.10
CA LEU A 61 3.11 5.67 -13.18
C LEU A 61 3.30 4.32 -13.89
N SER A 62 3.04 4.24 -15.18
CA SER A 62 3.27 3.02 -15.97
C SER A 62 4.76 2.67 -16.10
N LEU A 63 5.66 3.65 -15.94
CA LEU A 63 7.10 3.41 -15.86
C LEU A 63 7.49 2.58 -14.62
N PHE A 64 6.69 2.63 -13.56
CA PHE A 64 6.94 1.95 -12.29
C PHE A 64 6.10 0.69 -12.11
N VAL A 65 4.83 0.73 -12.56
CA VAL A 65 3.87 -0.37 -12.38
C VAL A 65 3.03 -0.52 -13.64
N THR A 66 3.22 -1.61 -14.39
CA THR A 66 2.61 -1.79 -15.71
C THR A 66 1.08 -1.91 -15.66
N ASN A 67 0.54 -2.51 -14.61
CA ASN A 67 -0.89 -2.75 -14.43
C ASN A 67 -1.59 -1.69 -13.55
N LEU A 68 -1.00 -0.49 -13.40
CA LEU A 68 -1.55 0.62 -12.61
C LEU A 68 -2.17 1.68 -13.50
N LYS A 69 -3.43 2.00 -13.25
CA LYS A 69 -4.20 3.05 -13.95
C LYS A 69 -4.82 4.01 -12.94
N ALA A 70 -4.02 4.85 -12.31
CA ALA A 70 -4.49 5.84 -11.33
C ALA A 70 -3.94 7.24 -11.64
N GLY A 71 -4.71 8.26 -11.32
CA GLY A 71 -4.19 9.61 -11.18
C GLY A 71 -3.40 9.74 -9.89
N ARG A 72 -2.65 10.85 -9.76
CA ARG A 72 -1.85 11.14 -8.57
C ARG A 72 -1.82 12.62 -8.27
N VAL A 73 -1.69 12.95 -7.00
CA VAL A 73 -1.44 14.31 -6.53
C VAL A 73 -0.56 14.25 -5.29
N ILE A 74 0.20 15.32 -5.03
CA ILE A 74 0.82 15.54 -3.73
C ILE A 74 0.00 16.60 -2.98
N LEU A 75 -0.21 16.34 -1.69
CA LEU A 75 -0.83 17.24 -0.74
C LEU A 75 0.26 17.71 0.22
N SER A 76 0.47 19.03 0.30
CA SER A 76 1.54 19.61 1.13
C SER A 76 1.06 20.84 1.88
N ASN A 77 1.54 21.01 3.12
CA ASN A 77 1.43 22.27 3.88
C ASN A 77 2.77 23.02 3.92
N GLY A 78 3.74 22.63 3.09
CA GLY A 78 5.10 23.16 3.09
C GLY A 78 6.10 22.27 3.85
N SER A 79 5.77 21.79 5.04
CA SER A 79 6.64 20.93 5.84
C SER A 79 6.39 19.43 5.62
N VAL A 80 5.12 19.03 5.57
CA VAL A 80 4.71 17.64 5.32
C VAL A 80 4.10 17.53 3.94
N SER A 81 4.52 16.51 3.19
CA SER A 81 3.96 16.20 1.87
C SER A 81 3.60 14.73 1.80
N ILE A 82 2.44 14.41 1.24
CA ILE A 82 1.99 13.05 1.04
C ILE A 82 1.50 12.84 -0.40
N LEU A 83 1.85 11.70 -0.97
CA LEU A 83 1.30 11.25 -2.24
C LEU A 83 -0.11 10.69 -2.03
N ALA A 84 -1.05 11.08 -2.88
CA ALA A 84 -2.36 10.46 -2.94
C ALA A 84 -2.63 9.94 -4.35
N THR A 85 -3.18 8.73 -4.45
CA THR A 85 -3.61 8.14 -5.72
C THR A 85 -5.12 8.30 -5.90
N LEU A 86 -5.53 8.60 -7.14
CA LEU A 86 -6.94 8.81 -7.52
C LEU A 86 -7.36 7.72 -8.48
N ASN A 87 -8.24 6.83 -8.05
CA ASN A 87 -8.82 5.81 -8.90
C ASN A 87 -10.20 6.25 -9.43
N LYS A 88 -10.45 6.06 -10.73
CA LYS A 88 -11.64 6.58 -11.44
C LYS A 88 -12.79 5.56 -11.56
N ALA A 89 -13.07 4.79 -10.56
CA ALA A 89 -14.13 3.77 -10.58
C ALA A 89 -13.99 2.70 -11.70
N LYS A 90 -12.77 2.46 -12.17
CA LYS A 90 -12.44 1.39 -13.10
C LYS A 90 -11.90 0.20 -12.33
N CYS A 91 -12.57 -0.95 -12.50
CA CYS A 91 -12.18 -2.19 -11.80
C CYS A 91 -10.94 -2.86 -12.40
N GLU A 92 -10.42 -2.39 -13.53
CA GLU A 92 -9.19 -2.89 -14.15
C GLU A 92 -7.98 -2.12 -13.61
N ASN A 93 -7.51 -2.52 -12.45
CA ASN A 93 -6.36 -1.88 -11.79
C ASN A 93 -5.69 -2.87 -10.84
N THR A 94 -4.48 -2.56 -10.39
CA THR A 94 -3.86 -3.34 -9.31
C THR A 94 -4.63 -3.20 -8.00
N HIS A 95 -4.59 -4.23 -7.15
CA HIS A 95 -5.32 -4.26 -5.88
C HIS A 95 -4.88 -3.15 -4.90
N ILE A 96 -3.68 -2.59 -5.06
CA ILE A 96 -3.20 -1.49 -4.20
C ILE A 96 -3.95 -0.17 -4.43
N CYS A 97 -4.59 0.01 -5.59
CA CYS A 97 -5.35 1.20 -5.93
C CYS A 97 -6.85 0.94 -6.10
N SER A 98 -7.28 -0.32 -6.19
CA SER A 98 -8.67 -0.72 -6.41
C SER A 98 -9.19 -1.58 -5.27
N PRO A 99 -10.07 -1.05 -4.40
CA PRO A 99 -10.79 -1.86 -3.42
C PRO A 99 -11.59 -3.01 -4.05
N TYR A 100 -12.17 -2.79 -5.22
CA TYR A 100 -12.86 -3.86 -5.95
C TYR A 100 -11.92 -5.04 -6.24
N ASN A 101 -10.74 -4.74 -6.78
CA ASN A 101 -9.77 -5.81 -7.05
C ASN A 101 -9.22 -6.44 -5.77
N ALA A 102 -9.02 -5.65 -4.72
CA ALA A 102 -8.53 -6.17 -3.43
C ALA A 102 -9.51 -7.16 -2.78
N TYR A 103 -10.81 -6.87 -2.82
CA TYR A 103 -11.81 -7.66 -2.09
C TYR A 103 -12.61 -8.64 -2.95
N ILE A 104 -12.82 -8.33 -4.24
CA ILE A 104 -13.64 -9.15 -5.12
C ILE A 104 -12.77 -10.00 -6.04
N THR A 105 -11.93 -9.35 -6.85
CA THR A 105 -11.19 -10.07 -7.90
C THR A 105 -10.11 -10.97 -7.30
N TYR A 106 -9.43 -10.48 -6.28
CA TYR A 106 -8.40 -11.26 -5.57
C TYR A 106 -9.03 -12.45 -4.81
N ALA A 107 -10.16 -12.23 -4.11
CA ALA A 107 -10.87 -13.30 -3.44
C ALA A 107 -11.37 -14.37 -4.41
N LYS A 108 -11.86 -13.96 -5.61
CA LYS A 108 -12.27 -14.89 -6.66
C LYS A 108 -11.08 -15.72 -7.19
N ALA A 109 -9.92 -15.07 -7.43
CA ALA A 109 -8.73 -15.80 -7.86
C ALA A 109 -8.22 -16.77 -6.78
N TYR A 110 -8.36 -16.37 -5.50
CA TYR A 110 -7.97 -17.23 -4.38
C TYR A 110 -8.89 -18.46 -4.20
N ALA A 111 -10.12 -18.40 -4.73
CA ALA A 111 -11.05 -19.54 -4.69
C ALA A 111 -10.49 -20.81 -5.37
N ASP A 112 -9.60 -20.66 -6.34
CA ASP A 112 -8.98 -21.79 -7.05
C ASP A 112 -8.03 -22.61 -6.17
N HIS A 113 -7.58 -22.07 -5.04
CA HIS A 113 -6.71 -22.75 -4.08
C HIS A 113 -7.48 -23.65 -3.09
N PHE A 114 -8.82 -23.60 -3.08
CA PHE A 114 -9.62 -24.48 -2.23
C PHE A 114 -9.88 -25.83 -2.90
N ASN A 115 -9.68 -26.92 -2.17
CA ASN A 115 -9.98 -28.26 -2.66
C ASN A 115 -11.48 -28.55 -2.66
N SER A 116 -12.28 -27.89 -1.83
CA SER A 116 -13.72 -28.09 -1.72
C SER A 116 -14.50 -27.33 -2.80
N LEU A 117 -15.29 -28.07 -3.60
CA LEU A 117 -16.19 -27.50 -4.61
C LEU A 117 -17.23 -26.55 -3.98
N TRP A 118 -17.76 -26.90 -2.81
CA TRP A 118 -18.73 -26.06 -2.09
C TRP A 118 -18.11 -24.74 -1.65
N ALA A 119 -16.88 -24.78 -1.13
CA ALA A 119 -16.16 -23.54 -0.77
C ALA A 119 -15.93 -22.65 -1.98
N LYS A 120 -15.52 -23.22 -3.13
CA LYS A 120 -15.39 -22.49 -4.40
C LYS A 120 -16.70 -21.83 -4.82
N LEU A 121 -17.79 -22.59 -4.84
CA LEU A 121 -19.11 -22.10 -5.25
C LEU A 121 -19.59 -20.97 -4.32
N LEU A 122 -19.42 -21.11 -3.01
CA LEU A 122 -19.75 -20.06 -2.05
C LEU A 122 -18.96 -18.78 -2.32
N ILE A 123 -17.64 -18.87 -2.47
CA ILE A 123 -16.80 -17.70 -2.75
C ILE A 123 -17.18 -17.05 -4.08
N ILE A 124 -17.39 -17.84 -5.13
CA ILE A 124 -17.80 -17.32 -6.45
C ILE A 124 -19.16 -16.63 -6.37
N THR A 125 -20.13 -17.21 -5.67
CA THR A 125 -21.47 -16.62 -5.49
C THR A 125 -21.39 -15.31 -4.70
N PHE A 126 -20.66 -15.33 -3.59
CA PHE A 126 -20.44 -14.15 -2.75
C PHE A 126 -19.76 -13.03 -3.52
N THR A 127 -18.67 -13.34 -4.23
CA THR A 127 -17.94 -12.35 -5.03
C THR A 127 -18.77 -11.78 -6.19
N LYS A 128 -19.66 -12.58 -6.80
CA LYS A 128 -20.60 -12.08 -7.81
C LYS A 128 -21.62 -11.10 -7.23
N MET A 129 -22.21 -11.43 -6.08
CA MET A 129 -23.22 -10.60 -5.41
C MET A 129 -22.59 -9.29 -4.92
N PHE A 130 -21.53 -9.37 -4.13
CA PHE A 130 -20.83 -8.18 -3.61
C PHE A 130 -20.13 -7.41 -4.72
N GLY A 131 -19.66 -8.07 -5.78
CA GLY A 131 -19.06 -7.41 -6.92
C GLY A 131 -20.02 -6.46 -7.61
N LYS A 132 -21.29 -6.87 -7.83
CA LYS A 132 -22.34 -5.99 -8.36
C LYS A 132 -22.63 -4.81 -7.43
N LEU A 133 -22.72 -5.05 -6.12
CA LEU A 133 -22.92 -4.00 -5.12
C LEU A 133 -21.76 -3.00 -5.13
N PHE A 134 -20.52 -3.47 -5.17
CA PHE A 134 -19.32 -2.62 -5.20
C PHE A 134 -19.23 -1.80 -6.49
N GLN A 135 -19.64 -2.34 -7.64
CA GLN A 135 -19.74 -1.60 -8.89
C GLN A 135 -20.83 -0.53 -8.84
N TRP A 136 -21.99 -0.88 -8.30
CA TRP A 136 -23.12 0.06 -8.15
C TRP A 136 -22.77 1.22 -7.21
N THR A 137 -22.14 0.95 -6.07
CA THR A 137 -21.69 1.98 -5.13
C THR A 137 -20.46 2.75 -5.62
N LYS A 138 -19.86 2.34 -6.76
CA LYS A 138 -18.63 2.92 -7.31
C LYS A 138 -17.50 2.97 -6.27
N ILE A 139 -17.31 1.87 -5.50
CA ILE A 139 -16.32 1.80 -4.41
C ILE A 139 -14.90 2.17 -4.87
N ASP A 140 -14.59 1.92 -6.14
CA ASP A 140 -13.29 2.25 -6.76
C ASP A 140 -13.11 3.74 -7.06
N LYS A 141 -14.15 4.58 -6.91
CA LYS A 141 -14.02 6.02 -7.07
C LYS A 141 -13.45 6.63 -5.79
N ILE A 142 -12.14 6.48 -5.61
CA ILE A 142 -11.48 6.66 -4.33
C ILE A 142 -10.18 7.45 -4.47
N ILE A 143 -9.88 8.26 -3.45
CA ILE A 143 -8.59 8.88 -3.22
C ILE A 143 -7.94 8.16 -2.05
N GLN A 144 -6.79 7.53 -2.28
CA GLN A 144 -6.02 6.88 -1.24
C GLN A 144 -4.88 7.79 -0.80
N LEU A 145 -4.92 8.23 0.45
CA LEU A 145 -3.90 9.08 1.06
C LEU A 145 -2.66 8.26 1.40
N ASN A 146 -1.50 8.86 1.25
CA ASN A 146 -0.20 8.25 1.53
C ASN A 146 -0.03 6.88 0.83
N ASN A 147 -0.41 6.81 -0.45
CA ASN A 147 -0.26 5.59 -1.24
C ASN A 147 0.95 5.72 -2.17
N THR A 148 2.09 5.25 -1.72
CA THR A 148 3.37 5.24 -2.46
C THR A 148 3.52 4.06 -3.41
N ILE A 149 2.41 3.45 -3.82
CA ILE A 149 2.35 2.29 -4.75
C ILE A 149 3.04 1.04 -4.16
N SER A 150 3.29 1.05 -2.87
CA SER A 150 3.82 -0.10 -2.13
C SER A 150 2.71 -0.89 -1.45
N THR A 151 3.00 -2.15 -1.12
CA THR A 151 2.12 -2.98 -0.27
C THR A 151 2.23 -2.60 1.21
N ILE A 152 3.24 -1.85 1.57
CA ILE A 152 3.48 -1.31 2.92
C ILE A 152 3.59 0.21 2.79
N ASN A 153 2.83 0.95 3.58
CA ASN A 153 2.98 2.40 3.72
C ASN A 153 3.37 2.72 5.16
N LEU A 154 4.38 3.56 5.30
CA LEU A 154 4.73 4.14 6.59
C LEU A 154 4.00 5.48 6.68
N HIS A 155 3.29 5.70 7.78
CA HIS A 155 2.58 6.95 8.02
C HIS A 155 3.40 7.83 8.96
N SER A 156 3.61 9.10 8.56
CA SER A 156 4.20 10.10 9.47
C SER A 156 3.21 10.45 10.59
N THR A 157 3.72 10.62 11.80
CA THR A 157 2.93 11.10 12.94
C THR A 157 2.32 12.49 12.66
N ASP A 158 3.03 13.34 11.91
CA ASP A 158 2.60 14.69 11.56
C ASP A 158 1.36 14.69 10.65
N LEU A 159 1.12 13.60 9.92
CA LEU A 159 -0.07 13.45 9.08
C LEU A 159 -1.36 13.55 9.90
N SER A 160 -1.34 13.12 11.16
CA SER A 160 -2.51 13.12 12.04
C SER A 160 -3.12 14.50 12.23
N ALA A 161 -2.27 15.53 12.37
CA ALA A 161 -2.71 16.92 12.52
C ALA A 161 -3.27 17.52 11.22
N LEU A 162 -2.83 17.01 10.06
CA LEU A 162 -3.22 17.54 8.75
C LEU A 162 -4.45 16.87 8.14
N ILE A 163 -4.89 15.74 8.67
CA ILE A 163 -6.03 14.98 8.12
C ILE A 163 -7.27 15.85 7.93
N PRO A 164 -7.71 16.67 8.89
CA PRO A 164 -8.88 17.53 8.71
C PRO A 164 -8.78 18.42 7.48
N ASP A 165 -7.66 19.12 7.35
CA ASP A 165 -7.44 20.10 6.30
C ASP A 165 -7.28 19.46 4.92
N ILE A 166 -6.59 18.32 4.87
CA ILE A 166 -6.46 17.50 3.67
C ILE A 166 -7.85 17.03 3.19
N VAL A 167 -8.66 16.52 4.10
CA VAL A 167 -10.00 16.02 3.77
C VAL A 167 -10.88 17.15 3.26
N LEU A 168 -10.89 18.29 3.95
CA LEU A 168 -11.67 19.45 3.55
C LEU A 168 -11.25 19.95 2.14
N LYS A 169 -9.94 20.04 1.89
CA LYS A 169 -9.39 20.42 0.59
C LYS A 169 -9.79 19.45 -0.52
N LEU A 170 -9.67 18.14 -0.25
CA LEU A 170 -10.01 17.10 -1.22
C LEU A 170 -11.50 17.02 -1.50
N LYS A 171 -12.35 17.16 -0.48
CA LYS A 171 -13.82 17.21 -0.69
C LYS A 171 -14.24 18.37 -1.56
N LYS A 172 -13.64 19.55 -1.36
CA LYS A 172 -13.90 20.73 -2.20
C LYS A 172 -13.47 20.49 -3.65
N ARG A 173 -12.30 19.85 -3.87
CA ARG A 173 -11.74 19.65 -5.21
C ARG A 173 -12.32 18.42 -5.93
N TYR A 174 -12.62 17.36 -5.16
CA TYR A 174 -13.07 16.06 -5.65
C TYR A 174 -14.33 15.57 -4.92
N PRO A 175 -15.46 16.29 -4.98
CA PRO A 175 -16.64 16.03 -4.12
C PRO A 175 -17.29 14.66 -4.32
N LYS A 176 -16.99 13.99 -5.43
CA LYS A 176 -17.57 12.68 -5.77
C LYS A 176 -16.65 11.50 -5.44
N TYR A 177 -15.51 11.75 -4.76
CA TYR A 177 -14.57 10.71 -4.39
C TYR A 177 -14.68 10.35 -2.91
N THR A 178 -14.57 9.07 -2.61
CA THR A 178 -14.34 8.60 -1.24
C THR A 178 -12.87 8.80 -0.88
N ILE A 179 -12.59 9.22 0.35
CA ILE A 179 -11.23 9.38 0.86
C ILE A 179 -10.91 8.19 1.76
N MET A 180 -9.77 7.57 1.54
CA MET A 180 -9.31 6.39 2.27
C MET A 180 -7.86 6.57 2.73
N VAL A 181 -7.56 6.14 3.94
CA VAL A 181 -6.19 5.96 4.43
C VAL A 181 -5.93 4.45 4.50
N PRO A 182 -5.16 3.90 3.56
CA PRO A 182 -4.94 2.45 3.49
C PRO A 182 -3.83 2.00 4.46
N ARG A 183 -3.87 0.74 4.88
CA ARG A 183 -2.78 0.03 5.59
C ARG A 183 -2.40 0.65 6.94
N LEU A 184 -3.38 1.19 7.63
CA LEU A 184 -3.22 1.75 8.97
C LEU A 184 -3.10 0.61 9.99
N ASN A 185 -2.17 0.74 10.93
CA ASN A 185 -1.99 -0.18 12.04
C ASN A 185 -2.21 0.52 13.37
N GLN A 186 -3.07 -0.02 14.23
CA GLN A 186 -3.41 0.62 15.51
C GLN A 186 -2.22 0.78 16.45
N ILE A 187 -1.24 -0.12 16.41
CA ILE A 187 -0.06 -0.07 17.28
C ILE A 187 0.98 0.90 16.69
N MET A 188 1.32 0.73 15.41
CA MET A 188 2.36 1.54 14.77
C MET A 188 1.90 2.98 14.51
N ASP A 189 0.61 3.16 14.17
CA ASP A 189 0.04 4.44 13.75
C ASP A 189 -0.97 4.96 14.78
N SER A 190 -0.76 4.75 16.07
CA SER A 190 -1.75 4.98 17.14
C SER A 190 -2.32 6.41 17.14
N THR A 191 -1.48 7.41 16.93
CA THR A 191 -1.87 8.84 16.87
C THR A 191 -2.77 9.10 15.67
N LEU A 192 -2.35 8.66 14.48
CA LEU A 192 -3.13 8.80 13.24
C LEU A 192 -4.45 8.02 13.32
N PHE A 193 -4.41 6.80 13.86
CA PHE A 193 -5.59 5.97 14.08
C PHE A 193 -6.63 6.69 14.96
N THR A 194 -6.18 7.29 16.06
CA THR A 194 -7.04 8.04 16.99
C THR A 194 -7.60 9.31 16.31
N ALA A 195 -6.77 10.07 15.60
CA ALA A 195 -7.20 11.25 14.86
C ALA A 195 -8.27 10.93 13.82
N LEU A 196 -8.08 9.86 13.06
CA LEU A 196 -9.06 9.41 12.05
C LEU A 196 -10.36 8.95 12.69
N LYS A 197 -10.30 8.17 13.78
CA LYS A 197 -11.48 7.73 14.53
C LYS A 197 -12.29 8.90 15.07
N ASN A 198 -11.61 9.88 15.67
CA ASN A 198 -12.24 11.10 16.18
C ASN A 198 -12.76 12.01 15.05
N GLY A 199 -12.13 11.96 13.88
CA GLY A 199 -12.56 12.65 12.67
C GLY A 199 -13.76 12.00 11.96
N GLY A 200 -14.39 10.98 12.54
CA GLY A 200 -15.59 10.33 12.01
C GLY A 200 -15.31 9.38 10.85
N PHE A 201 -14.07 8.91 10.69
CA PHE A 201 -13.76 7.86 9.72
C PHE A 201 -14.27 6.49 10.17
N VAL A 202 -14.74 5.69 9.22
CA VAL A 202 -15.16 4.30 9.47
C VAL A 202 -13.94 3.39 9.30
N LEU A 203 -13.64 2.60 10.33
CA LEU A 203 -12.56 1.63 10.35
C LEU A 203 -13.01 0.32 9.71
N ILE A 204 -12.29 -0.14 8.69
CA ILE A 204 -12.57 -1.42 8.03
C ILE A 204 -11.35 -2.34 8.25
N PRO A 205 -11.49 -3.45 9.01
CA PRO A 205 -10.41 -4.41 9.17
C PRO A 205 -10.10 -5.07 7.83
N THR A 206 -8.83 -5.16 7.47
CA THR A 206 -8.40 -5.69 6.17
C THR A 206 -7.62 -6.99 6.29
N LYS A 207 -6.54 -6.98 7.04
CA LYS A 207 -5.68 -8.14 7.24
C LYS A 207 -4.99 -8.11 8.61
N MET A 208 -4.64 -9.27 9.09
CA MET A 208 -3.77 -9.43 10.25
C MET A 208 -2.31 -9.22 9.82
N VAL A 209 -1.54 -8.48 10.61
CA VAL A 209 -0.10 -8.31 10.43
C VAL A 209 0.63 -8.79 11.67
N HIS A 210 1.83 -9.34 11.46
CA HIS A 210 2.72 -9.71 12.54
C HIS A 210 3.65 -8.52 12.82
N ILE A 211 3.71 -8.11 14.08
CA ILE A 211 4.63 -7.08 14.55
C ILE A 211 5.77 -7.80 15.25
N TYR A 212 7.00 -7.45 14.91
CA TYR A 212 8.17 -7.94 15.60
C TYR A 212 8.27 -7.21 16.94
N ASP A 213 8.30 -7.99 18.02
CA ASP A 213 8.59 -7.51 19.36
C ASP A 213 9.99 -8.01 19.75
N PRO A 214 10.96 -7.12 20.03
CA PRO A 214 12.30 -7.53 20.45
C PRO A 214 12.31 -8.31 21.77
N GLU A 215 11.29 -8.13 22.62
CA GLU A 215 11.15 -8.89 23.87
C GLU A 215 10.58 -10.30 23.65
N ASP A 216 9.92 -10.55 22.51
CA ASP A 216 9.46 -11.89 22.14
C ASP A 216 10.68 -12.77 21.82
N ASN A 217 10.78 -13.93 22.47
CA ASN A 217 11.85 -14.89 22.20
C ASN A 217 11.71 -15.51 20.80
N TYR A 218 11.77 -14.63 19.77
CA TYR A 218 11.56 -14.96 18.37
C TYR A 218 12.53 -16.03 17.87
N LEU A 219 13.81 -15.96 18.28
CA LEU A 219 14.84 -16.91 17.89
C LEU A 219 14.59 -18.35 18.42
N SER A 220 13.77 -18.49 19.45
CA SER A 220 13.39 -19.81 19.99
C SER A 220 12.32 -20.53 19.15
N LYS A 221 11.60 -19.82 18.30
CA LYS A 221 10.51 -20.37 17.47
C LYS A 221 11.04 -21.41 16.51
N ARG A 222 10.32 -22.53 16.39
CA ARG A 222 10.73 -23.71 15.57
C ARG A 222 11.10 -23.33 14.14
N ASN A 223 10.30 -22.50 13.50
CA ASN A 223 10.53 -22.09 12.11
C ASN A 223 11.83 -21.28 11.97
N VAL A 224 12.06 -20.33 12.89
CA VAL A 224 13.28 -19.51 12.90
C VAL A 224 14.53 -20.36 13.12
N LYS A 225 14.47 -21.34 14.05
CA LYS A 225 15.57 -22.29 14.26
C LYS A 225 15.86 -23.13 13.02
N ALA A 226 14.81 -23.55 12.30
CA ALA A 226 14.94 -24.28 11.05
C ALA A 226 15.61 -23.42 9.96
N ASP A 227 15.18 -22.17 9.81
CA ASP A 227 15.75 -21.22 8.85
C ASP A 227 17.20 -20.90 9.16
N LEU A 228 17.53 -20.65 10.43
CA LEU A 228 18.92 -20.43 10.87
C LEU A 228 19.80 -21.66 10.65
N SER A 229 19.27 -22.87 10.87
CA SER A 229 19.98 -24.11 10.58
C SER A 229 20.23 -24.28 9.07
N LEU A 230 19.27 -23.90 8.23
CA LEU A 230 19.41 -23.93 6.79
C LEU A 230 20.51 -22.95 6.31
N LEU A 231 20.51 -21.73 6.82
CA LEU A 231 21.54 -20.72 6.52
C LEU A 231 22.94 -21.21 6.92
N LYS A 232 23.07 -21.87 8.07
CA LYS A 232 24.35 -22.43 8.53
C LYS A 232 24.84 -23.60 7.68
N LYS A 233 23.96 -24.40 7.11
CA LYS A 233 24.30 -25.62 6.35
C LYS A 233 24.60 -25.35 4.88
N ARG A 234 24.20 -24.23 4.34
CA ARG A 234 24.39 -23.88 2.93
C ARG A 234 25.33 -22.69 2.80
N PRO A 235 26.21 -22.69 1.77
CA PRO A 235 27.15 -21.59 1.54
C PRO A 235 26.45 -20.41 0.89
N TYR A 236 25.52 -19.77 1.62
CA TYR A 236 24.90 -18.52 1.21
C TYR A 236 25.73 -17.35 1.69
N GLN A 237 25.99 -16.43 0.80
CA GLN A 237 26.50 -15.10 1.13
C GLN A 237 25.31 -14.16 1.34
N ILE A 238 25.30 -13.44 2.47
CA ILE A 238 24.37 -12.31 2.67
C ILE A 238 24.98 -11.12 1.95
N VAL A 239 24.22 -10.50 1.07
CA VAL A 239 24.63 -9.35 0.26
C VAL A 239 23.76 -8.17 0.64
N TYR A 240 24.38 -7.10 1.05
CA TYR A 240 23.70 -5.88 1.48
C TYR A 240 23.57 -4.89 0.31
N HIS A 241 22.75 -3.86 0.52
CA HIS A 241 22.37 -2.89 -0.50
C HIS A 241 23.54 -2.39 -1.35
N ASP A 242 24.62 -1.93 -0.71
CA ASP A 242 25.77 -1.33 -1.39
C ASP A 242 26.66 -2.33 -2.15
N GLU A 243 26.45 -3.64 -1.92
CA GLU A 243 27.19 -4.73 -2.57
C GLU A 243 26.44 -5.30 -3.79
N LEU A 244 25.24 -4.79 -4.07
CA LEU A 244 24.40 -5.27 -5.18
C LEU A 244 24.82 -4.60 -6.49
N SER A 245 24.92 -5.42 -7.53
CA SER A 245 25.15 -4.97 -8.91
C SER A 245 23.81 -4.67 -9.62
N SER A 246 23.90 -4.04 -10.79
CA SER A 246 22.73 -3.82 -11.66
C SER A 246 22.09 -5.15 -12.12
N GLU A 247 22.88 -6.21 -12.29
CA GLU A 247 22.38 -7.54 -12.64
C GLU A 247 21.63 -8.16 -11.46
N ASP A 248 22.10 -7.96 -10.22
CA ASP A 248 21.39 -8.40 -9.03
C ASP A 248 20.01 -7.72 -8.91
N ILE A 249 19.92 -6.43 -9.23
CA ILE A 249 18.63 -5.71 -9.24
C ILE A 249 17.66 -6.29 -10.28
N LYS A 250 18.14 -6.67 -11.46
CA LYS A 250 17.31 -7.39 -12.45
C LYS A 250 16.83 -8.72 -11.89
N ARG A 251 17.72 -9.48 -11.25
CA ARG A 251 17.36 -10.75 -10.63
C ARG A 251 16.33 -10.60 -9.51
N ILE A 252 16.47 -9.57 -8.66
CA ILE A 252 15.49 -9.25 -7.61
C ILE A 252 14.10 -8.98 -8.24
N ARG A 253 14.04 -8.25 -9.35
CA ARG A 253 12.78 -8.04 -10.08
C ARG A 253 12.19 -9.35 -10.61
N GLU A 254 12.98 -10.26 -11.14
CA GLU A 254 12.52 -11.57 -11.58
C GLU A 254 11.95 -12.40 -10.43
N LEU A 255 12.64 -12.42 -9.28
CA LEU A 255 12.16 -13.11 -8.08
C LEU A 255 10.83 -12.50 -7.58
N TYR A 256 10.70 -11.19 -7.63
CA TYR A 256 9.43 -10.52 -7.34
C TYR A 256 8.31 -11.00 -8.28
N GLU A 257 8.57 -11.05 -9.59
CA GLU A 257 7.58 -11.51 -10.57
C GLU A 257 7.17 -12.97 -10.32
N MET A 258 8.14 -13.84 -10.07
CA MET A 258 7.88 -15.26 -9.77
C MET A 258 7.01 -15.41 -8.54
N LEU A 259 7.28 -14.66 -7.48
CA LEU A 259 6.57 -14.77 -6.21
C LEU A 259 5.20 -14.08 -6.26
N PHE A 260 5.15 -12.81 -6.67
CA PHE A 260 3.94 -12.01 -6.51
C PHE A 260 3.00 -12.06 -7.71
N ILE A 261 3.52 -12.13 -8.92
CA ILE A 261 2.68 -12.13 -10.13
C ILE A 261 2.31 -13.57 -10.52
N LYS A 262 3.30 -14.44 -10.72
CA LYS A 262 3.07 -15.81 -11.20
C LYS A 262 2.45 -16.72 -10.15
N LYS A 263 2.97 -16.66 -8.91
CA LYS A 263 2.50 -17.55 -7.84
C LYS A 263 1.23 -17.07 -7.15
N HIS A 264 1.08 -15.75 -6.91
CA HIS A 264 -0.05 -15.24 -6.14
C HIS A 264 -1.15 -14.67 -7.03
N SER A 265 -0.92 -13.56 -7.74
CA SER A 265 -1.98 -12.94 -8.54
C SER A 265 -1.47 -11.90 -9.53
N ARG A 266 -1.99 -11.97 -10.77
CA ARG A 266 -1.79 -10.93 -11.79
C ARG A 266 -2.35 -9.54 -11.40
N TYR A 267 -3.12 -9.45 -10.33
CA TYR A 267 -3.63 -8.18 -9.78
C TYR A 267 -2.70 -7.57 -8.73
N ALA A 268 -1.63 -8.29 -8.34
CA ALA A 268 -0.54 -7.67 -7.61
C ALA A 268 0.11 -6.56 -8.44
N PRO A 269 0.73 -5.55 -7.83
CA PRO A 269 1.45 -4.52 -8.59
C PRO A 269 2.54 -5.18 -9.45
N ASP A 270 2.47 -5.04 -10.74
CA ASP A 270 3.52 -5.52 -11.65
C ASP A 270 4.61 -4.47 -11.74
N LEU A 271 5.52 -4.51 -10.75
CA LEU A 271 6.62 -3.57 -10.60
C LEU A 271 7.66 -3.78 -11.71
N THR A 272 8.01 -2.69 -12.39
CA THR A 272 8.99 -2.70 -13.48
C THR A 272 10.42 -2.77 -12.95
N ILE A 273 11.39 -3.07 -13.81
CA ILE A 273 12.81 -2.95 -13.46
C ILE A 273 13.17 -1.51 -13.09
N HIS A 274 12.55 -0.52 -13.74
CA HIS A 274 12.77 0.88 -13.42
C HIS A 274 12.38 1.22 -11.97
N TYR A 275 11.26 0.66 -11.45
CA TYR A 275 10.88 0.84 -10.04
C TYR A 275 11.98 0.33 -9.11
N PHE A 276 12.52 -0.88 -9.33
CA PHE A 276 13.60 -1.43 -8.50
C PHE A 276 14.89 -0.63 -8.58
N GLN A 277 15.24 -0.14 -9.77
CA GLN A 277 16.40 0.75 -9.97
C GLN A 277 16.23 2.06 -9.18
N GLN A 278 15.04 2.67 -9.18
CA GLN A 278 14.78 3.87 -8.40
C GLN A 278 14.80 3.59 -6.89
N CYS A 279 14.24 2.45 -6.45
CA CYS A 279 14.32 2.02 -5.05
C CYS A 279 15.80 1.86 -4.61
N TYR A 280 16.62 1.27 -5.46
CA TYR A 280 18.03 1.09 -5.20
C TYR A 280 18.77 2.44 -5.19
N GLN A 281 18.64 3.24 -6.24
CA GLN A 281 19.35 4.49 -6.41
C GLN A 281 19.04 5.54 -5.33
N HIS A 282 17.79 5.62 -4.92
CA HIS A 282 17.29 6.61 -3.94
C HIS A 282 17.10 6.04 -2.54
N ARG A 283 17.50 4.80 -2.30
CA ARG A 283 17.36 4.11 -1.00
C ARG A 283 15.94 4.21 -0.42
N TRP A 284 14.92 4.06 -1.28
CA TRP A 284 13.54 3.98 -0.78
C TRP A 284 13.32 2.73 0.06
N PHE A 285 14.09 1.69 -0.24
CA PHE A 285 14.16 0.43 0.52
C PHE A 285 15.61 -0.01 0.62
N GLU A 286 15.98 -0.62 1.74
CA GLU A 286 17.22 -1.35 1.88
C GLU A 286 17.03 -2.76 1.36
N PHE A 287 17.88 -3.16 0.42
CA PHE A 287 17.89 -4.52 -0.11
C PHE A 287 18.87 -5.38 0.67
N ILE A 288 18.40 -6.54 1.11
CA ILE A 288 19.23 -7.61 1.67
C ILE A 288 18.90 -8.87 0.87
N ALA A 289 19.90 -9.48 0.26
CA ALA A 289 19.74 -10.64 -0.58
C ALA A 289 20.61 -11.81 -0.14
N LEU A 290 20.22 -13.01 -0.52
CA LEU A 290 21.05 -14.21 -0.40
C LEU A 290 21.64 -14.54 -1.78
N ARG A 291 22.93 -14.78 -1.83
CA ARG A 291 23.66 -15.18 -3.04
C ARG A 291 24.27 -16.56 -2.85
N ASN A 292 24.17 -17.40 -3.84
CA ASN A 292 24.91 -18.67 -3.96
C ASN A 292 25.85 -18.60 -5.19
N GLN A 293 26.46 -19.72 -5.55
CA GLN A 293 27.35 -19.81 -6.72
C GLN A 293 26.65 -19.46 -8.07
N SER A 294 25.31 -19.56 -8.12
CA SER A 294 24.51 -19.27 -9.32
C SER A 294 23.93 -17.84 -9.34
N GLY A 295 24.21 -17.01 -8.33
CA GLY A 295 23.70 -15.65 -8.19
C GLY A 295 22.69 -15.46 -7.06
N ILE A 296 21.91 -14.37 -7.10
CA ILE A 296 20.83 -14.08 -6.12
C ILE A 296 19.71 -15.09 -6.27
N ILE A 297 19.25 -15.65 -5.14
CA ILE A 297 18.24 -16.70 -5.04
C ILE A 297 16.97 -16.21 -4.38
#